data_6a6d83935895566ca459dd751a56892f
#
_entry.id   6a6d83935895566ca459dd751a56892f
#
_cell.length_a   1.000
_cell.length_b   1.000
_cell.length_c   1.000
_cell.angle_alpha   90.00
_cell.angle_beta   90.00
_cell.angle_gamma   90.00
#
_symmetry.space_group_name_H-M   'P 1'
#
loop_
_entity.id
_entity.type
_entity.pdbx_description
1 polymer ?
#
loop_
_entity_poly.entity_id
_entity_poly.type
_entity_poly.pdbx_seq_one_letter_code
_entity_poly.pdbx_strand_id
1 'polypeptide(L)'
;MQKPLGAKKNREAHDSRLHGMTLEQWKILYRIFSRFQNELLWVKLFGSRARGDYKETSDVDLAIASKEDIRTPMQAALDESQLPYTFDLIDYTNQSNKKLQESIDREGIVLWKTNQEGSPIMAKEQITLKWEEYHKALGRLKIALQKEPDVDGIYLDAAIQRFEFTFELGWKLLKTILDFEGVEVASPRSAIREAWKMHLIRDAEKWLDMQQKRNLTAHIYNESTAKEIYGLIKNEYIGLLEALDQEMEGKEL
;
A
#
# COMPACT_ATOMS: atom_id res chain seq x y z
N MET A 1 -46.32 14.14 -26.02
CA MET A 1 -45.41 14.79 -25.04
C MET A 1 -44.70 13.68 -24.26
N GLN A 2 -43.55 13.24 -24.72
CA GLN A 2 -42.71 12.25 -24.04
C GLN A 2 -41.67 13.01 -23.21
N LYS A 3 -41.56 12.67 -21.92
CA LYS A 3 -40.51 13.16 -21.02
C LYS A 3 -39.18 12.48 -21.39
N PRO A 4 -38.05 13.19 -21.42
CA PRO A 4 -36.75 12.58 -21.65
C PRO A 4 -36.29 11.77 -20.40
N LEU A 5 -35.82 10.56 -20.65
CA LEU A 5 -35.19 9.68 -19.65
C LEU A 5 -33.97 10.39 -19.05
N GLY A 6 -33.88 10.28 -17.74
CA GLY A 6 -32.80 10.83 -16.93
C GLY A 6 -31.42 10.40 -17.36
N ALA A 7 -30.53 11.36 -17.39
CA ALA A 7 -29.09 11.18 -17.57
C ALA A 7 -28.54 10.24 -16.46
N LYS A 8 -27.88 9.19 -16.89
CA LYS A 8 -27.05 8.34 -16.01
C LYS A 8 -25.96 9.24 -15.43
N LYS A 9 -26.02 9.47 -14.11
CA LYS A 9 -24.90 10.03 -13.37
C LYS A 9 -23.64 9.21 -13.70
N ASN A 10 -22.67 9.87 -14.31
CA ASN A 10 -21.30 9.37 -14.36
C ASN A 10 -20.90 8.96 -12.93
N ARG A 11 -20.46 7.73 -12.75
CA ARG A 11 -19.72 7.34 -11.57
C ARG A 11 -18.43 8.14 -11.62
N GLU A 12 -18.39 9.18 -10.81
CA GLU A 12 -17.19 9.95 -10.52
C GLU A 12 -16.11 8.95 -10.08
N ALA A 13 -14.90 9.12 -10.60
CA ALA A 13 -13.73 8.40 -10.15
C ALA A 13 -13.71 8.46 -8.62
N HIS A 14 -13.67 7.31 -7.97
CA HIS A 14 -13.55 7.19 -6.52
C HIS A 14 -12.31 8.01 -6.13
N ASP A 15 -12.52 9.15 -5.49
CA ASP A 15 -11.43 9.95 -4.92
C ASP A 15 -10.88 9.14 -3.75
N SER A 16 -9.80 8.41 -3.99
CA SER A 16 -9.17 7.50 -3.03
C SER A 16 -8.38 8.29 -1.98
N ARG A 17 -9.04 9.23 -1.31
CA ARG A 17 -8.47 10.00 -0.21
C ARG A 17 -8.77 9.32 1.12
N LEU A 18 -7.75 8.79 1.74
CA LEU A 18 -7.82 8.24 3.07
C LEU A 18 -7.63 9.38 4.08
N HIS A 19 -8.60 9.60 4.96
CA HIS A 19 -8.61 10.75 5.91
C HIS A 19 -8.38 12.12 5.25
N GLY A 20 -8.83 12.27 3.99
CA GLY A 20 -8.68 13.49 3.21
C GLY A 20 -7.31 13.71 2.58
N MET A 21 -6.42 12.73 2.63
CA MET A 21 -5.09 12.77 2.02
C MET A 21 -4.96 11.78 0.88
N THR A 22 -4.22 12.17 -0.16
CA THR A 22 -3.90 11.30 -1.29
C THR A 22 -2.80 10.30 -0.93
N LEU A 23 -2.68 9.24 -1.71
CA LEU A 23 -1.61 8.25 -1.60
C LEU A 23 -0.21 8.89 -1.56
N GLU A 24 0.07 9.86 -2.44
CA GLU A 24 1.38 10.51 -2.49
C GLU A 24 1.66 11.35 -1.23
N GLN A 25 0.63 11.97 -0.65
CA GLN A 25 0.75 12.69 0.61
C GLN A 25 1.04 11.75 1.78
N TRP A 26 0.39 10.60 1.83
CA TRP A 26 0.69 9.55 2.81
C TRP A 26 2.13 9.04 2.69
N LYS A 27 2.64 8.82 1.48
CA LYS A 27 4.04 8.41 1.27
C LYS A 27 5.03 9.43 1.84
N ILE A 28 4.73 10.73 1.71
CA ILE A 28 5.57 11.78 2.30
C ILE A 28 5.56 11.67 3.83
N LEU A 29 4.39 11.53 4.46
CA LEU A 29 4.28 11.36 5.91
C LEU A 29 5.04 10.14 6.42
N TYR A 30 4.86 8.97 5.81
CA TYR A 30 5.58 7.76 6.22
C TYR A 30 7.10 7.88 6.04
N ARG A 31 7.56 8.62 5.03
CA ARG A 31 8.98 8.91 4.87
C ARG A 31 9.51 9.80 6.00
N ILE A 32 8.71 10.76 6.48
CA ILE A 32 9.06 11.57 7.65
C ILE A 32 9.11 10.67 8.90
N PHE A 33 8.10 9.84 9.17
CA PHE A 33 8.10 8.93 10.32
C PHE A 33 9.31 8.00 10.31
N SER A 34 9.68 7.47 9.15
CA SER A 34 10.85 6.58 8.99
C SER A 34 12.17 7.24 9.37
N ARG A 35 12.29 8.57 9.29
CA ARG A 35 13.52 9.29 9.74
C ARG A 35 13.71 9.22 11.24
N PHE A 36 12.64 9.00 11.99
CA PHE A 36 12.61 8.92 13.47
C PHE A 36 12.32 7.51 13.98
N GLN A 37 12.46 6.48 13.15
CA GLN A 37 12.05 5.10 13.47
C GLN A 37 12.72 4.52 14.73
N ASN A 38 13.92 4.95 15.07
CA ASN A 38 14.67 4.44 16.22
C ASN A 38 14.14 4.97 17.57
N GLU A 39 13.63 6.20 17.55
CA GLU A 39 13.11 6.92 18.71
C GLU A 39 11.60 6.78 18.85
N LEU A 40 10.89 6.66 17.73
CA LEU A 40 9.45 6.68 17.64
C LEU A 40 8.86 5.33 18.10
N LEU A 41 7.96 5.37 19.08
CA LEU A 41 7.20 4.20 19.53
C LEU A 41 5.89 4.03 18.74
N TRP A 42 5.15 5.14 18.57
CA TRP A 42 3.95 5.14 17.74
C TRP A 42 3.57 6.58 17.32
N VAL A 43 2.79 6.67 16.23
CA VAL A 43 2.07 7.86 15.77
C VAL A 43 0.61 7.50 15.64
N LYS A 44 -0.27 8.35 16.16
CA LYS A 44 -1.72 8.26 15.97
C LYS A 44 -2.23 9.53 15.29
N LEU A 45 -3.09 9.38 14.29
CA LEU A 45 -3.96 10.44 13.79
C LEU A 45 -5.14 10.56 14.74
N PHE A 46 -5.51 11.76 15.15
CA PHE A 46 -6.70 11.99 15.97
C PHE A 46 -7.49 13.20 15.45
N GLY A 47 -8.46 13.70 16.20
CA GLY A 47 -9.24 14.86 15.80
C GLY A 47 -10.21 14.61 14.65
N SER A 48 -10.54 15.66 13.89
CA SER A 48 -11.57 15.62 12.86
C SER A 48 -11.26 14.65 11.73
N ARG A 49 -9.99 14.52 11.33
CA ARG A 49 -9.59 13.62 10.26
C ARG A 49 -9.70 12.15 10.66
N ALA A 50 -9.42 11.83 11.91
CA ALA A 50 -9.61 10.48 12.43
C ALA A 50 -11.10 10.10 12.51
N ARG A 51 -11.96 11.04 12.93
CA ARG A 51 -13.40 10.82 13.03
C ARG A 51 -14.13 10.85 11.68
N GLY A 52 -13.51 11.41 10.62
CA GLY A 52 -14.11 11.54 9.31
C GLY A 52 -15.00 12.78 9.12
N ASP A 53 -15.09 13.67 10.12
CA ASP A 53 -15.89 14.93 10.08
C ASP A 53 -15.05 16.17 9.66
N TYR A 54 -13.90 15.95 9.03
CA TYR A 54 -12.96 16.97 8.61
C TYR A 54 -13.48 17.78 7.39
N LYS A 55 -12.95 18.99 7.25
CA LYS A 55 -13.03 19.82 6.05
C LYS A 55 -11.67 19.72 5.30
N GLU A 56 -11.65 20.11 4.02
CA GLU A 56 -10.38 20.13 3.25
C GLU A 56 -9.29 20.99 3.93
N THR A 57 -9.71 22.06 4.61
CA THR A 57 -8.83 22.99 5.35
C THR A 57 -8.54 22.57 6.78
N SER A 58 -9.05 21.42 7.25
CA SER A 58 -8.78 20.94 8.60
C SER A 58 -7.32 20.57 8.77
N ASP A 59 -6.76 20.93 9.93
CA ASP A 59 -5.40 20.53 10.32
C ASP A 59 -5.27 19.01 10.42
N VAL A 60 -4.04 18.53 10.41
CA VAL A 60 -3.69 17.13 10.64
C VAL A 60 -3.17 16.99 12.07
N ASP A 61 -4.03 16.49 12.95
CA ASP A 61 -3.72 16.31 14.37
C ASP A 61 -2.99 14.98 14.57
N LEU A 62 -1.73 15.02 14.97
CA LEU A 62 -0.89 13.86 15.24
C LEU A 62 -0.48 13.80 16.71
N ALA A 63 -0.59 12.63 17.30
CA ALA A 63 -0.02 12.33 18.62
C ALA A 63 1.13 11.33 18.46
N ILE A 64 2.24 11.58 19.15
CA ILE A 64 3.40 10.69 19.14
C ILE A 64 3.74 10.23 20.55
N ALA A 65 4.21 8.99 20.66
CA ALA A 65 5.02 8.55 21.79
C ALA A 65 6.41 8.16 21.28
N SER A 66 7.43 8.53 22.01
CA SER A 66 8.82 8.32 21.66
C SER A 66 9.70 8.03 22.86
N LYS A 67 10.86 7.43 22.64
CA LYS A 67 11.87 7.12 23.65
C LYS A 67 12.60 8.36 24.14
N GLU A 68 12.75 9.35 23.23
CA GLU A 68 13.43 10.63 23.43
C GLU A 68 12.53 11.76 22.93
N ASP A 69 12.81 12.99 23.31
CA ASP A 69 12.06 14.16 22.82
C ASP A 69 12.39 14.45 21.35
N ILE A 70 11.53 13.99 20.48
CA ILE A 70 11.61 14.23 19.02
C ILE A 70 10.52 15.19 18.52
N ARG A 71 9.70 15.77 19.40
CA ARG A 71 8.58 16.62 19.00
C ARG A 71 9.04 17.79 18.13
N THR A 72 10.02 18.55 18.59
CA THR A 72 10.52 19.74 17.86
C THR A 72 11.12 19.38 16.49
N PRO A 73 12.07 18.43 16.36
CA PRO A 73 12.62 18.07 15.05
C PRO A 73 11.59 17.41 14.13
N MET A 74 10.62 16.67 14.68
CA MET A 74 9.57 16.07 13.86
C MET A 74 8.56 17.10 13.38
N GLN A 75 8.15 18.07 14.21
CA GLN A 75 7.33 19.21 13.81
C GLN A 75 8.00 19.99 12.68
N ALA A 76 9.29 20.31 12.82
CA ALA A 76 10.04 21.00 11.77
C ALA A 76 10.04 20.20 10.44
N ALA A 77 10.22 18.87 10.50
CA ALA A 77 10.21 18.04 9.31
C ALA A 77 8.80 17.97 8.66
N LEU A 78 7.73 18.05 9.43
CA LEU A 78 6.35 18.14 8.94
C LEU A 78 6.10 19.52 8.29
N ASP A 79 6.52 20.62 8.93
CA ASP A 79 6.31 21.98 8.46
C ASP A 79 7.12 22.26 7.17
N GLU A 80 8.32 21.67 7.04
CA GLU A 80 9.16 21.75 5.84
C GLU A 80 8.68 20.84 4.70
N SER A 81 7.70 19.96 4.97
CA SER A 81 7.16 19.07 3.97
C SER A 81 6.37 19.84 2.89
N GLN A 82 6.29 19.29 1.68
CA GLN A 82 5.49 19.86 0.60
C GLN A 82 4.00 19.50 0.73
N LEU A 83 3.53 19.14 1.93
CA LEU A 83 2.15 18.81 2.18
C LEU A 83 1.32 20.09 2.39
N PRO A 84 0.11 20.19 1.79
CA PRO A 84 -0.72 21.38 1.87
C PRO A 84 -1.53 21.44 3.17
N TYR A 85 -0.96 20.99 4.29
CA TYR A 85 -1.65 20.90 5.58
C TYR A 85 -0.84 21.58 6.69
N THR A 86 -1.55 22.14 7.66
CA THR A 86 -0.99 22.45 8.98
C THR A 86 -0.98 21.18 9.81
N PHE A 87 0.13 20.92 10.51
CA PHE A 87 0.27 19.79 11.41
C PHE A 87 0.28 20.26 12.85
N ASP A 88 -0.59 19.70 13.68
CA ASP A 88 -0.51 19.85 15.15
C ASP A 88 0.03 18.56 15.74
N LEU A 89 1.28 18.63 16.23
CA LEU A 89 2.00 17.49 16.79
C LEU A 89 2.01 17.55 18.30
N ILE A 90 1.43 16.55 18.93
CA ILE A 90 1.34 16.42 20.39
C ILE A 90 2.26 15.30 20.87
N ASP A 91 3.11 15.61 21.85
CA ASP A 91 3.82 14.60 22.61
C ASP A 91 2.87 13.98 23.64
N TYR A 92 2.40 12.78 23.35
CA TYR A 92 1.48 12.05 24.22
C TYR A 92 2.12 11.67 25.56
N THR A 93 3.42 11.36 25.56
CA THR A 93 4.15 10.92 26.75
C THR A 93 4.20 12.02 27.82
N ASN A 94 4.39 13.26 27.38
CA ASN A 94 4.49 14.44 28.25
C ASN A 94 3.18 15.25 28.35
N GLN A 95 2.06 14.72 27.82
CA GLN A 95 0.78 15.40 27.82
C GLN A 95 0.12 15.37 29.21
N SER A 96 -0.13 16.53 29.78
CA SER A 96 -0.80 16.68 31.09
C SER A 96 -2.34 16.71 31.03
N ASN A 97 -2.90 16.97 29.84
CA ASN A 97 -4.35 17.04 29.65
C ASN A 97 -4.96 15.65 29.50
N LYS A 98 -5.49 15.10 30.59
CA LYS A 98 -6.11 13.77 30.61
C LYS A 98 -7.27 13.59 29.64
N LYS A 99 -8.11 14.63 29.47
CA LYS A 99 -9.23 14.56 28.50
C LYS A 99 -8.74 14.41 27.07
N LEU A 100 -7.63 15.06 26.74
CA LEU A 100 -7.01 14.93 25.42
C LEU A 100 -6.41 13.54 25.24
N GLN A 101 -5.73 12.99 26.26
CA GLN A 101 -5.22 11.62 26.22
C GLN A 101 -6.36 10.61 26.03
N GLU A 102 -7.46 10.73 26.78
CA GLU A 102 -8.65 9.86 26.64
C GLU A 102 -9.25 9.95 25.21
N SER A 103 -9.28 11.13 24.61
CA SER A 103 -9.74 11.31 23.23
C SER A 103 -8.82 10.63 22.22
N ILE A 104 -7.50 10.82 22.36
CA ILE A 104 -6.49 10.16 21.52
C ILE A 104 -6.57 8.63 21.65
N ASP A 105 -6.83 8.12 22.85
CA ASP A 105 -6.92 6.67 23.05
C ASP A 105 -8.21 6.08 22.49
N ARG A 106 -9.31 6.80 22.55
CA ARG A 106 -10.61 6.36 22.06
C ARG A 106 -10.76 6.47 20.53
N GLU A 107 -10.29 7.57 19.96
CA GLU A 107 -10.55 7.95 18.55
C GLU A 107 -9.32 7.85 17.66
N GLY A 108 -8.13 7.73 18.26
CA GLY A 108 -6.86 7.79 17.54
C GLY A 108 -6.63 6.56 16.66
N ILE A 109 -6.34 6.83 15.40
CA ILE A 109 -5.97 5.83 14.39
C ILE A 109 -4.46 5.67 14.40
N VAL A 110 -3.98 4.44 14.61
CA VAL A 110 -2.54 4.16 14.62
C VAL A 110 -1.99 4.22 13.21
N LEU A 111 -1.17 5.22 12.92
CA LEU A 111 -0.47 5.36 11.64
C LEU A 111 0.90 4.67 11.62
N TRP A 112 1.55 4.64 12.77
CA TRP A 112 2.88 4.07 12.96
C TRP A 112 2.98 3.44 14.34
N LYS A 113 3.61 2.28 14.42
CA LYS A 113 3.92 1.63 15.71
C LYS A 113 5.18 0.80 15.54
N THR A 114 6.01 0.73 16.57
CA THR A 114 7.15 -0.19 16.64
C THR A 114 6.79 -1.39 17.51
N ASN A 115 7.34 -2.56 17.17
CA ASN A 115 7.27 -3.75 18.01
C ASN A 115 8.23 -3.65 19.21
N GLN A 116 8.28 -4.67 20.06
CA GLN A 116 9.18 -4.70 21.20
C GLN A 116 10.67 -4.67 20.81
N GLU A 117 11.00 -5.06 19.59
CA GLU A 117 12.35 -5.07 19.03
C GLU A 117 12.73 -3.75 18.33
N GLY A 118 11.80 -2.78 18.31
CA GLY A 118 12.01 -1.47 17.67
C GLY A 118 11.75 -1.44 16.15
N SER A 119 11.24 -2.54 15.58
CA SER A 119 10.86 -2.59 14.16
C SER A 119 9.48 -1.97 13.95
N PRO A 120 9.24 -1.19 12.87
CA PRO A 120 7.94 -0.61 12.60
C PRO A 120 6.90 -1.69 12.28
N ILE A 121 5.76 -1.62 12.98
CA ILE A 121 4.56 -2.38 12.63
C ILE A 121 3.78 -1.56 11.61
N MET A 122 3.44 -2.19 10.48
CA MET A 122 2.70 -1.53 9.43
C MET A 122 1.28 -1.21 9.87
N ALA A 123 0.81 0.01 9.60
CA ALA A 123 -0.58 0.40 9.80
C ALA A 123 -1.47 -0.11 8.64
N LYS A 124 -2.78 -0.25 8.88
CA LYS A 124 -3.76 -0.64 7.84
C LYS A 124 -3.66 0.25 6.60
N GLU A 125 -3.44 1.54 6.80
CA GLU A 125 -3.27 2.53 5.73
C GLU A 125 -2.11 2.18 4.81
N GLN A 126 -1.03 1.59 5.31
CA GLN A 126 0.07 1.14 4.46
C GLN A 126 -0.31 -0.07 3.60
N ILE A 127 -1.17 -0.95 4.09
CA ILE A 127 -1.71 -2.05 3.29
C ILE A 127 -2.52 -1.47 2.13
N THR A 128 -3.43 -0.51 2.41
CA THR A 128 -4.21 0.19 1.38
C THR A 128 -3.31 0.84 0.33
N LEU A 129 -2.24 1.54 0.77
CA LEU A 129 -1.28 2.19 -0.11
C LEU A 129 -0.58 1.18 -1.04
N LYS A 130 -0.15 0.05 -0.48
CA LYS A 130 0.51 -1.02 -1.24
C LYS A 130 -0.45 -1.73 -2.19
N TRP A 131 -1.68 -1.93 -1.76
CA TRP A 131 -2.71 -2.48 -2.63
C TRP A 131 -3.02 -1.57 -3.82
N GLU A 132 -3.17 -0.25 -3.61
CA GLU A 132 -3.40 0.69 -4.72
C GLU A 132 -2.25 0.70 -5.74
N GLU A 133 -0.98 0.60 -5.28
CA GLU A 133 0.17 0.47 -6.17
C GLU A 133 0.08 -0.80 -7.01
N TYR A 134 -0.24 -1.92 -6.35
CA TYR A 134 -0.43 -3.21 -6.96
C TYR A 134 -1.59 -3.22 -7.97
N HIS A 135 -2.76 -2.73 -7.56
CA HIS A 135 -3.96 -2.61 -8.39
C HIS A 135 -3.70 -1.83 -9.69
N LYS A 136 -3.03 -0.68 -9.59
CA LYS A 136 -2.62 0.13 -10.76
C LYS A 136 -1.66 -0.62 -11.68
N ALA A 137 -0.71 -1.36 -11.12
CA ALA A 137 0.24 -2.16 -11.89
C ALA A 137 -0.46 -3.32 -12.61
N LEU A 138 -1.34 -4.04 -11.90
CA LEU A 138 -2.16 -5.12 -12.46
C LEU A 138 -3.04 -4.62 -13.61
N GLY A 139 -3.69 -3.47 -13.45
CA GLY A 139 -4.48 -2.84 -14.51
C GLY A 139 -3.65 -2.58 -15.78
N ARG A 140 -2.42 -2.10 -15.61
CA ARG A 140 -1.50 -1.88 -16.74
C ARG A 140 -1.02 -3.20 -17.38
N LEU A 141 -0.80 -4.25 -16.60
CA LEU A 141 -0.48 -5.58 -17.11
C LEU A 141 -1.64 -6.14 -17.94
N LYS A 142 -2.87 -6.05 -17.45
CA LYS A 142 -4.09 -6.48 -18.16
C LYS A 142 -4.22 -5.81 -19.53
N ILE A 143 -3.96 -4.49 -19.59
CA ILE A 143 -3.97 -3.74 -20.86
C ILE A 143 -2.88 -4.26 -21.82
N ALA A 144 -1.67 -4.57 -21.32
CA ALA A 144 -0.60 -5.09 -22.15
C ALA A 144 -0.94 -6.47 -22.73
N LEU A 145 -1.58 -7.34 -21.94
CA LEU A 145 -1.98 -8.69 -22.35
C LEU A 145 -3.15 -8.71 -23.36
N GLN A 146 -3.86 -7.59 -23.56
CA GLN A 146 -4.87 -7.45 -24.60
C GLN A 146 -4.26 -7.23 -26.00
N LYS A 147 -2.98 -6.85 -26.05
CA LYS A 147 -2.25 -6.68 -27.32
C LYS A 147 -1.63 -8.01 -27.72
N GLU A 148 -1.80 -8.37 -28.99
CA GLU A 148 -1.07 -9.51 -29.52
C GLU A 148 0.41 -9.13 -29.73
N PRO A 149 1.35 -10.07 -29.47
CA PRO A 149 2.76 -9.84 -29.73
C PRO A 149 2.97 -9.44 -31.19
N ASP A 150 3.63 -8.31 -31.39
CA ASP A 150 3.99 -7.81 -32.73
C ASP A 150 5.28 -8.47 -33.26
N VAL A 151 5.57 -8.23 -34.52
CA VAL A 151 6.76 -8.80 -35.19
C VAL A 151 8.05 -8.31 -34.55
N ASP A 152 8.05 -7.09 -33.99
CA ASP A 152 9.22 -6.46 -33.38
C ASP A 152 9.37 -6.83 -31.90
N GLY A 153 8.42 -7.58 -31.31
CA GLY A 153 8.47 -8.04 -29.93
C GLY A 153 8.20 -6.98 -28.85
N ILE A 154 7.88 -5.74 -29.24
CA ILE A 154 7.72 -4.60 -28.31
C ILE A 154 6.61 -4.87 -27.28
N TYR A 155 5.46 -5.40 -27.72
CA TYR A 155 4.36 -5.72 -26.80
C TYR A 155 4.66 -6.92 -25.92
N LEU A 156 5.46 -7.87 -26.42
CA LEU A 156 5.95 -9.01 -25.63
C LEU A 156 6.82 -8.54 -24.47
N ASP A 157 7.82 -7.71 -24.76
CA ASP A 157 8.73 -7.14 -23.77
C ASP A 157 7.98 -6.26 -22.76
N ALA A 158 7.06 -5.42 -23.26
CA ALA A 158 6.23 -4.58 -22.40
C ALA A 158 5.36 -5.42 -21.44
N ALA A 159 4.79 -6.52 -21.90
CA ALA A 159 3.99 -7.41 -21.05
C ALA A 159 4.84 -8.11 -19.97
N ILE A 160 6.03 -8.60 -20.35
CA ILE A 160 6.97 -9.22 -19.41
C ILE A 160 7.42 -8.22 -18.35
N GLN A 161 7.83 -7.01 -18.74
CA GLN A 161 8.25 -5.97 -17.81
C GLN A 161 7.11 -5.55 -16.84
N ARG A 162 5.87 -5.45 -17.36
CA ARG A 162 4.70 -5.17 -16.51
C ARG A 162 4.40 -6.31 -15.54
N PHE A 163 4.58 -7.55 -15.96
CA PHE A 163 4.46 -8.70 -15.08
C PHE A 163 5.51 -8.66 -13.97
N GLU A 164 6.78 -8.39 -14.27
CA GLU A 164 7.84 -8.24 -13.28
C GLU A 164 7.45 -7.21 -12.21
N PHE A 165 6.99 -6.05 -12.65
CA PHE A 165 6.53 -4.97 -11.77
C PHE A 165 5.34 -5.39 -10.91
N THR A 166 4.36 -6.04 -11.51
CA THR A 166 3.14 -6.46 -10.81
C THR A 166 3.45 -7.52 -9.77
N PHE A 167 4.28 -8.51 -10.11
CA PHE A 167 4.72 -9.54 -9.17
C PHE A 167 5.51 -8.94 -8.00
N GLU A 168 6.43 -8.00 -8.29
CA GLU A 168 7.24 -7.31 -7.27
C GLU A 168 6.36 -6.55 -6.27
N LEU A 169 5.34 -5.84 -6.75
CA LEU A 169 4.37 -5.15 -5.90
C LEU A 169 3.45 -6.14 -5.15
N GLY A 170 3.07 -7.24 -5.78
CA GLY A 170 2.22 -8.26 -5.18
C GLY A 170 2.87 -8.91 -3.95
N TRP A 171 4.11 -9.40 -4.07
CA TRP A 171 4.77 -10.01 -2.91
C TRP A 171 5.10 -8.98 -1.80
N LYS A 172 5.37 -7.72 -2.15
CA LYS A 172 5.55 -6.63 -1.17
C LYS A 172 4.24 -6.29 -0.45
N LEU A 173 3.11 -6.34 -1.15
CA LEU A 173 1.80 -6.23 -0.53
C LEU A 173 1.57 -7.38 0.46
N LEU A 174 1.83 -8.63 0.05
CA LEU A 174 1.75 -9.79 0.93
C LEU A 174 2.63 -9.63 2.17
N LYS A 175 3.88 -9.18 1.97
CA LYS A 175 4.79 -8.91 3.10
C LYS A 175 4.19 -7.87 4.06
N THR A 176 3.65 -6.76 3.54
CA THR A 176 3.04 -5.71 4.37
C THR A 176 1.86 -6.23 5.18
N ILE A 177 1.02 -7.09 4.60
CA ILE A 177 -0.09 -7.73 5.31
C ILE A 177 0.42 -8.66 6.41
N LEU A 178 1.43 -9.48 6.10
CA LEU A 178 2.03 -10.41 7.05
C LEU A 178 2.70 -9.66 8.22
N ASP A 179 3.45 -8.60 7.93
CA ASP A 179 4.06 -7.75 8.97
C ASP A 179 2.99 -7.12 9.87
N PHE A 180 1.84 -6.70 9.31
CA PHE A 180 0.71 -6.18 10.07
C PHE A 180 0.10 -7.25 11.00
N GLU A 181 0.01 -8.49 10.53
CA GLU A 181 -0.47 -9.65 11.31
C GLU A 181 0.62 -10.19 12.28
N GLY A 182 1.79 -9.56 12.35
CA GLY A 182 2.88 -9.96 13.24
C GLY A 182 3.70 -11.15 12.74
N VAL A 183 3.62 -11.46 11.44
CA VAL A 183 4.38 -12.54 10.81
C VAL A 183 5.56 -11.96 10.04
N GLU A 184 6.75 -12.07 10.61
CA GLU A 184 7.98 -11.57 9.97
C GLU A 184 8.43 -12.48 8.83
N VAL A 185 8.69 -11.86 7.68
CA VAL A 185 9.18 -12.55 6.48
C VAL A 185 10.31 -11.75 5.83
N ALA A 186 11.40 -12.44 5.47
CA ALA A 186 12.61 -11.82 4.95
C ALA A 186 12.76 -11.90 3.42
N SER A 187 11.91 -12.65 2.73
CA SER A 187 12.07 -12.92 1.29
C SER A 187 10.73 -13.13 0.58
N PRO A 188 10.66 -12.92 -0.74
CA PRO A 188 9.46 -13.26 -1.52
C PRO A 188 8.99 -14.69 -1.29
N ARG A 189 9.93 -15.64 -1.23
CA ARG A 189 9.61 -17.06 -1.02
C ARG A 189 8.96 -17.34 0.33
N SER A 190 9.44 -16.71 1.41
CA SER A 190 8.84 -16.84 2.74
C SER A 190 7.48 -16.13 2.78
N ALA A 191 7.35 -14.94 2.19
CA ALA A 191 6.10 -14.20 2.10
C ALA A 191 5.01 -15.02 1.39
N ILE A 192 5.31 -15.63 0.24
CA ILE A 192 4.38 -16.47 -0.51
C ILE A 192 3.90 -17.66 0.34
N ARG A 193 4.81 -18.35 1.04
CA ARG A 193 4.46 -19.51 1.87
C ARG A 193 3.57 -19.14 3.04
N GLU A 194 3.90 -18.08 3.76
CA GLU A 194 3.09 -17.64 4.91
C GLU A 194 1.75 -17.06 4.45
N ALA A 195 1.71 -16.28 3.36
CA ALA A 195 0.47 -15.79 2.77
C ALA A 195 -0.47 -16.93 2.34
N TRP A 196 0.06 -18.02 1.81
CA TRP A 196 -0.73 -19.21 1.49
C TRP A 196 -1.31 -19.88 2.74
N LYS A 197 -0.51 -20.05 3.81
CA LYS A 197 -1.00 -20.59 5.09
C LYS A 197 -2.12 -19.75 5.70
N MET A 198 -2.04 -18.44 5.51
CA MET A 198 -3.07 -17.50 5.97
C MET A 198 -4.24 -17.33 5.00
N HIS A 199 -4.30 -18.14 3.94
CA HIS A 199 -5.34 -18.09 2.90
C HIS A 199 -5.48 -16.75 2.16
N LEU A 200 -4.42 -15.91 2.19
CA LEU A 200 -4.36 -14.65 1.43
C LEU A 200 -4.19 -14.89 -0.07
N ILE A 201 -3.55 -15.98 -0.43
CA ILE A 201 -3.36 -16.39 -1.83
C ILE A 201 -3.74 -17.86 -2.01
N ARG A 202 -4.10 -18.19 -3.24
CA ARG A 202 -4.31 -19.56 -3.70
C ARG A 202 -3.04 -20.04 -4.40
N ASP A 203 -2.79 -21.36 -4.36
CA ASP A 203 -1.72 -22.02 -5.14
C ASP A 203 -0.32 -21.42 -4.94
N ALA A 204 0.28 -21.73 -3.78
CA ALA A 204 1.64 -21.29 -3.45
C ALA A 204 2.69 -21.78 -4.47
N GLU A 205 2.50 -22.95 -5.09
CA GLU A 205 3.44 -23.49 -6.07
C GLU A 205 3.51 -22.63 -7.32
N LYS A 206 2.36 -22.19 -7.84
CA LYS A 206 2.31 -21.27 -8.97
C LYS A 206 2.86 -19.88 -8.64
N TRP A 207 2.64 -19.38 -7.43
CA TRP A 207 3.27 -18.15 -6.98
C TRP A 207 4.81 -18.25 -6.89
N LEU A 208 5.32 -19.41 -6.47
CA LEU A 208 6.77 -19.68 -6.46
C LEU A 208 7.31 -19.85 -7.89
N ASP A 209 6.54 -20.42 -8.80
CA ASP A 209 6.91 -20.49 -10.23
C ASP A 209 6.93 -19.08 -10.86
N MET A 210 5.94 -18.22 -10.57
CA MET A 210 6.01 -16.79 -10.96
C MET A 210 7.30 -16.12 -10.49
N GLN A 211 7.73 -16.38 -9.24
CA GLN A 211 8.99 -15.86 -8.72
C GLN A 211 10.18 -16.34 -9.53
N GLN A 212 10.21 -17.63 -9.89
CA GLN A 212 11.31 -18.20 -10.68
C GLN A 212 11.32 -17.61 -12.09
N LYS A 213 10.17 -17.55 -12.75
CA LYS A 213 10.05 -16.95 -14.10
C LYS A 213 10.45 -15.48 -14.09
N ARG A 214 10.01 -14.69 -13.09
CA ARG A 214 10.42 -13.30 -12.94
C ARG A 214 11.94 -13.15 -12.79
N ASN A 215 12.61 -14.05 -12.07
CA ASN A 215 14.05 -14.00 -11.94
C ASN A 215 14.78 -14.37 -13.25
N LEU A 216 14.18 -15.23 -14.08
CA LEU A 216 14.73 -15.58 -15.39
C LEU A 216 14.57 -14.42 -16.40
N THR A 217 13.55 -13.58 -16.27
CA THR A 217 13.31 -12.48 -17.23
C THR A 217 14.46 -11.48 -17.29
N ALA A 218 15.22 -11.29 -16.22
CA ALA A 218 16.40 -10.42 -16.18
C ALA A 218 17.54 -10.88 -17.12
N HIS A 219 17.49 -12.10 -17.65
CA HIS A 219 18.50 -12.72 -18.49
C HIS A 219 17.95 -13.32 -19.79
N ILE A 220 16.75 -12.92 -20.22
CA ILE A 220 16.17 -13.45 -21.45
C ILE A 220 16.82 -12.77 -22.66
N TYR A 221 17.65 -13.53 -23.35
CA TYR A 221 18.22 -13.15 -24.65
C TYR A 221 17.59 -13.96 -25.80
N ASN A 222 16.57 -14.80 -25.49
CA ASN A 222 15.97 -15.73 -26.45
C ASN A 222 14.45 -15.46 -26.55
N GLU A 223 14.00 -15.14 -27.76
CA GLU A 223 12.60 -14.84 -28.09
C GLU A 223 11.66 -16.03 -27.78
N SER A 224 12.11 -17.28 -27.94
CA SER A 224 11.27 -18.46 -27.62
C SER A 224 10.92 -18.54 -26.13
N THR A 225 11.89 -18.26 -25.25
CA THR A 225 11.69 -18.23 -23.79
C THR A 225 10.78 -17.05 -23.40
N ALA A 226 10.91 -15.90 -24.06
CA ALA A 226 10.03 -14.75 -23.84
C ALA A 226 8.58 -15.09 -24.19
N LYS A 227 8.35 -15.76 -25.32
CA LYS A 227 7.01 -16.22 -25.75
C LYS A 227 6.41 -17.25 -24.78
N GLU A 228 7.22 -18.18 -24.28
CA GLU A 228 6.79 -19.15 -23.26
C GLU A 228 6.30 -18.44 -21.99
N ILE A 229 7.12 -17.51 -21.43
CA ILE A 229 6.78 -16.75 -20.25
C ILE A 229 5.55 -15.89 -20.47
N TYR A 230 5.42 -15.23 -21.61
CA TYR A 230 4.22 -14.48 -21.97
C TYR A 230 2.97 -15.38 -21.96
N GLY A 231 3.07 -16.58 -22.52
CA GLY A 231 1.99 -17.57 -22.51
C GLY A 231 1.55 -17.95 -21.08
N LEU A 232 2.51 -18.19 -20.19
CA LEU A 232 2.24 -18.45 -18.76
C LEU A 232 1.57 -17.24 -18.06
N ILE A 233 2.07 -16.03 -18.33
CA ILE A 233 1.48 -14.82 -17.76
C ILE A 233 0.02 -14.68 -18.21
N LYS A 234 -0.25 -14.83 -19.51
CA LYS A 234 -1.58 -14.62 -20.11
C LYS A 234 -2.60 -15.69 -19.69
N ASN A 235 -2.18 -16.93 -19.56
CA ASN A 235 -3.10 -18.05 -19.36
C ASN A 235 -3.20 -18.55 -17.92
N GLU A 236 -2.17 -18.30 -17.08
CA GLU A 236 -2.12 -18.87 -15.74
C GLU A 236 -1.93 -17.81 -14.65
N TYR A 237 -0.89 -16.96 -14.78
CA TYR A 237 -0.50 -16.08 -13.68
C TYR A 237 -1.47 -14.91 -13.47
N ILE A 238 -2.04 -14.38 -14.56
CA ILE A 238 -2.94 -13.23 -14.48
C ILE A 238 -4.13 -13.52 -13.54
N GLY A 239 -4.70 -14.73 -13.60
CA GLY A 239 -5.82 -15.12 -12.75
C GLY A 239 -5.47 -15.18 -11.27
N LEU A 240 -4.22 -15.55 -10.92
CA LEU A 240 -3.74 -15.56 -9.54
C LEU A 240 -3.49 -14.15 -9.01
N LEU A 241 -2.96 -13.28 -9.86
CA LEU A 241 -2.75 -11.86 -9.53
C LEU A 241 -4.10 -11.14 -9.35
N GLU A 242 -5.09 -11.42 -10.20
CA GLU A 242 -6.45 -10.89 -10.05
C GLU A 242 -7.14 -11.41 -8.79
N ALA A 243 -6.90 -12.67 -8.42
CA ALA A 243 -7.48 -13.23 -7.20
C ALA A 243 -6.95 -12.54 -5.93
N LEU A 244 -5.67 -12.16 -5.89
CA LEU A 244 -5.13 -11.35 -4.79
C LEU A 244 -5.77 -9.97 -4.75
N ASP A 245 -5.95 -9.31 -5.89
CA ASP A 245 -6.59 -8.00 -5.98
C ASP A 245 -8.03 -8.04 -5.45
N GLN A 246 -8.81 -9.04 -5.87
CA GLN A 246 -10.17 -9.26 -5.40
C GLN A 246 -10.25 -9.57 -3.90
N GLU A 247 -9.29 -10.34 -3.37
CA GLU A 247 -9.22 -10.62 -1.92
C GLU A 247 -9.03 -9.32 -1.12
N MET A 248 -8.25 -8.40 -1.64
CA MET A 248 -8.02 -7.09 -1.00
C MET A 248 -9.24 -6.16 -1.12
N GLU A 249 -9.90 -6.16 -2.27
CA GLU A 249 -11.10 -5.34 -2.52
C GLU A 249 -12.27 -5.75 -1.61
N GLY A 250 -12.36 -7.03 -1.24
CA GLY A 250 -13.38 -7.57 -0.33
C GLY A 250 -13.10 -7.34 1.16
N LYS A 251 -11.89 -6.88 1.52
CA LYS A 251 -11.56 -6.56 2.91
C LYS A 251 -11.85 -5.10 3.19
N GLU A 252 -12.65 -4.83 4.20
CA GLU A 252 -12.71 -3.49 4.82
C GLU A 252 -11.36 -3.20 5.50
N LEU A 253 -10.46 -2.59 4.75
CA LEU A 253 -9.15 -2.15 5.22
C LEU A 253 -9.24 -0.83 5.98
#